data_b68914b03f5ca7a9dfd5191ddb88f540
#
_entry.id   b68914b03f5ca7a9dfd5191ddb88f540
#
_cell.length_a   1.000
_cell.length_b   1.000
_cell.length_c   1.000
_cell.angle_alpha   90.00
_cell.angle_beta   90.00
_cell.angle_gamma   90.00
#
_symmetry.space_group_name_H-M   'P 1'
#
loop_
_entity.id
_entity.type
_entity.pdbx_description
1 polymer ?
#
loop_
_entity_poly.entity_id
_entity_poly.type
_entity_poly.pdbx_seq_one_letter_code
_entity_poly.pdbx_strand_id
1 'polypeptide(L)'
;MRESDDHPEFVHAFNAYTPPATIEGDLVYVHYARVEDLRKLKTDLGMDLKGKICMARYGKIFRGNKVKNCQDAGAIGVILFSDPGDIALLGTEPENVYPNTIFLPGSGIQRGGTGIPLQKGDPMSPGWPSVKNAYRLSPEDLKDLGSLPKIPAQPIG
;
A
#
# COMPACT_ATOMS: atom_id res chain seq x y z
N MET A 1 -8.82 21.94 -5.54
CA MET A 1 -9.96 21.47 -6.35
C MET A 1 -10.23 20.05 -5.90
N ARG A 2 -11.37 19.76 -5.30
CA ARG A 2 -11.74 18.36 -5.06
C ARG A 2 -12.00 17.74 -6.42
N GLU A 3 -11.35 16.65 -6.75
CA GLU A 3 -11.77 15.83 -7.88
C GLU A 3 -13.22 15.47 -7.59
N SER A 4 -14.14 15.85 -8.51
CA SER A 4 -15.55 15.61 -8.23
C SER A 4 -15.83 14.13 -8.43
N ASP A 5 -16.49 13.51 -7.45
CA ASP A 5 -17.01 12.14 -7.54
C ASP A 5 -18.00 11.97 -8.72
N ASP A 6 -18.32 13.07 -9.40
CA ASP A 6 -19.25 13.11 -10.54
C ASP A 6 -18.57 12.83 -11.90
N HIS A 7 -17.24 12.69 -11.96
CA HIS A 7 -16.58 12.36 -13.24
C HIS A 7 -16.74 10.87 -13.53
N PRO A 8 -17.29 10.49 -14.70
CA PRO A 8 -17.62 9.09 -15.01
C PRO A 8 -16.40 8.14 -15.05
N GLU A 9 -15.19 8.67 -15.19
CA GLU A 9 -13.94 7.92 -15.17
C GLU A 9 -13.22 7.97 -13.82
N PHE A 10 -13.84 8.59 -12.81
CA PHE A 10 -13.23 8.66 -11.49
C PHE A 10 -13.16 7.28 -10.84
N VAL A 11 -11.97 6.91 -10.38
CA VAL A 11 -11.72 5.67 -9.65
C VAL A 11 -11.26 6.00 -8.24
N HIS A 12 -12.02 5.55 -7.25
CA HIS A 12 -11.67 5.74 -5.84
C HIS A 12 -10.25 5.26 -5.54
N ALA A 13 -9.63 5.87 -4.54
CA ALA A 13 -8.34 5.44 -4.03
C ALA A 13 -8.46 4.07 -3.35
N PHE A 14 -7.68 3.10 -3.79
CA PHE A 14 -7.66 1.76 -3.19
C PHE A 14 -6.30 1.07 -3.37
N ASN A 15 -6.02 0.14 -2.49
CA ASN A 15 -5.02 -0.88 -2.70
C ASN A 15 -5.73 -2.24 -2.78
N ALA A 16 -5.60 -2.93 -3.92
CA ALA A 16 -6.24 -4.23 -4.13
C ALA A 16 -5.67 -5.30 -3.19
N TYR A 17 -6.51 -6.27 -2.84
CA TYR A 17 -6.22 -7.41 -1.96
C TYR A 17 -6.11 -7.10 -0.47
N THR A 18 -6.36 -5.89 -0.04
CA THR A 18 -6.47 -5.60 1.39
C THR A 18 -7.88 -5.88 1.89
N PRO A 19 -8.06 -6.38 3.13
CA PRO A 19 -9.38 -6.59 3.68
C PRO A 19 -10.09 -5.25 3.95
N PRO A 20 -11.42 -5.17 3.79
CA PRO A 20 -12.20 -4.02 4.23
C PRO A 20 -12.22 -3.97 5.76
N ALA A 21 -11.98 -2.79 6.33
CA ALA A 21 -12.09 -2.59 7.77
C ALA A 21 -12.27 -1.11 8.10
N THR A 22 -12.88 -0.86 9.27
CA THR A 22 -12.83 0.42 9.95
C THR A 22 -11.93 0.24 11.16
N ILE A 23 -10.85 1.00 11.22
CA ILE A 23 -9.83 0.91 12.27
C ILE A 23 -9.56 2.29 12.86
N GLU A 24 -9.17 2.31 14.13
CA GLU A 24 -8.72 3.49 14.84
C GLU A 24 -7.45 3.16 15.61
N GLY A 25 -6.48 4.06 15.58
CA GLY A 25 -5.21 3.90 16.27
C GLY A 25 -4.25 5.06 16.00
N ASP A 26 -3.20 5.16 16.78
CA ASP A 26 -2.18 6.17 16.59
C ASP A 26 -1.46 5.97 15.25
N LEU A 27 -1.19 7.07 14.55
CA LEU A 27 -0.45 7.08 13.31
C LEU A 27 1.05 7.19 13.57
N VAL A 28 1.83 6.27 12.98
CA VAL A 28 3.29 6.26 13.08
C VAL A 28 3.92 6.30 11.70
N TYR A 29 4.75 7.30 11.45
CA TYR A 29 5.53 7.38 10.22
C TYR A 29 6.67 6.35 10.23
N VAL A 30 6.70 5.49 9.22
CA VAL A 30 7.62 4.35 9.14
C VAL A 30 8.54 4.39 7.92
N HIS A 31 8.80 5.58 7.38
CA HIS A 31 9.66 5.80 6.21
C HIS A 31 9.19 4.96 5.00
N TYR A 32 10.05 4.11 4.43
CA TYR A 32 9.65 3.20 3.35
C TYR A 32 9.07 1.86 3.86
N ALA A 33 8.90 1.68 5.17
CA ALA A 33 8.48 0.43 5.81
C ALA A 33 9.35 -0.78 5.41
N ARG A 34 10.63 -0.57 5.16
CA ARG A 34 11.59 -1.65 5.00
C ARG A 34 11.87 -2.30 6.36
N VAL A 35 12.36 -3.52 6.37
CA VAL A 35 12.71 -4.21 7.62
C VAL A 35 13.70 -3.38 8.46
N GLU A 36 14.69 -2.76 7.82
CA GLU A 36 15.65 -1.89 8.50
C GLU A 36 15.02 -0.60 9.05
N ASP A 37 14.00 -0.03 8.39
CA ASP A 37 13.29 1.16 8.88
C ASP A 37 12.52 0.84 10.16
N LEU A 38 11.77 -0.27 10.16
CA LEU A 38 11.01 -0.72 11.33
C LEU A 38 11.92 -1.14 12.48
N ARG A 39 13.05 -1.78 12.17
CA ARG A 39 14.05 -2.12 13.19
C ARG A 39 14.59 -0.87 13.86
N LYS A 40 14.98 0.17 13.10
CA LYS A 40 15.46 1.44 13.64
C LYS A 40 14.42 2.10 14.56
N LEU A 41 13.15 2.14 14.12
CA LEU A 41 12.07 2.67 14.98
C LEU A 41 12.02 1.96 16.33
N LYS A 42 12.16 0.64 16.33
CA LYS A 42 12.14 -0.15 17.57
C LYS A 42 13.40 0.03 18.41
N THR A 43 14.59 -0.02 17.79
CA THR A 43 15.87 0.02 18.53
C THR A 43 16.25 1.42 18.98
N ASP A 44 16.06 2.43 18.14
CA ASP A 44 16.59 3.76 18.36
C ASP A 44 15.56 4.67 19.07
N LEU A 45 14.27 4.41 18.85
CA LEU A 45 13.16 5.21 19.40
C LEU A 45 12.28 4.43 20.39
N GLY A 46 12.52 3.15 20.58
CA GLY A 46 11.69 2.31 21.45
C GLY A 46 10.24 2.16 20.97
N MET A 47 9.97 2.46 19.69
CA MET A 47 8.62 2.49 19.13
C MET A 47 8.09 1.08 18.88
N ASP A 48 7.00 0.73 19.54
CA ASP A 48 6.22 -0.48 19.24
C ASP A 48 5.07 -0.12 18.28
N LEU A 49 4.92 -0.88 17.20
CA LEU A 49 3.88 -0.69 16.21
C LEU A 49 2.60 -1.48 16.50
N LYS A 50 2.59 -2.26 17.58
CA LYS A 50 1.40 -3.05 17.96
C LYS A 50 0.18 -2.15 18.16
N GLY A 51 -0.90 -2.44 17.43
CA GLY A 51 -2.14 -1.67 17.49
C GLY A 51 -2.09 -0.29 16.84
N LYS A 52 -1.00 0.06 16.15
CA LYS A 52 -0.86 1.36 15.48
C LYS A 52 -1.12 1.28 13.98
N ILE A 53 -1.32 2.42 13.35
CA ILE A 53 -1.45 2.58 11.90
C ILE A 53 -0.12 3.10 11.37
N CYS A 54 0.47 2.35 10.44
CA CYS A 54 1.71 2.77 9.78
C CYS A 54 1.41 3.77 8.66
N MET A 55 2.20 4.84 8.56
CA MET A 55 2.23 5.74 7.40
C MET A 55 3.57 5.58 6.67
N ALA A 56 3.54 5.04 5.46
CA ALA A 56 4.73 4.73 4.68
C ALA A 56 4.71 5.43 3.33
N ARG A 57 5.87 5.96 2.90
CA ARG A 57 6.02 6.48 1.55
C ARG A 57 6.22 5.36 0.53
N TYR A 58 5.73 5.55 -0.68
CA TYR A 58 6.05 4.68 -1.82
C TYR A 58 7.56 4.68 -2.13
N GLY A 59 7.99 3.72 -2.92
CA GLY A 59 9.41 3.59 -3.33
C GLY A 59 10.20 2.57 -2.52
N LYS A 60 11.39 2.26 -2.99
CA LYS A 60 12.41 1.35 -2.47
C LYS A 60 12.03 -0.13 -2.47
N ILE A 61 10.84 -0.50 -2.02
CA ILE A 61 10.34 -1.88 -2.02
C ILE A 61 8.91 -1.93 -2.57
N PHE A 62 8.46 -3.11 -2.96
CA PHE A 62 7.09 -3.33 -3.38
C PHE A 62 6.10 -2.97 -2.27
N ARG A 63 4.98 -2.30 -2.62
CA ARG A 63 3.99 -1.83 -1.63
C ARG A 63 3.38 -2.94 -0.77
N GLY A 64 3.19 -4.13 -1.34
CA GLY A 64 2.73 -5.29 -0.57
C GLY A 64 3.69 -5.69 0.54
N ASN A 65 5.01 -5.60 0.29
CA ASN A 65 6.02 -5.84 1.33
C ASN A 65 5.95 -4.80 2.45
N LYS A 66 5.62 -3.53 2.13
CA LYS A 66 5.41 -2.50 3.18
C LYS A 66 4.27 -2.89 4.10
N VAL A 67 3.12 -3.29 3.52
CA VAL A 67 1.97 -3.74 4.28
C VAL A 67 2.31 -4.96 5.13
N LYS A 68 2.97 -5.96 4.52
CA LYS A 68 3.40 -7.17 5.26
C LYS A 68 4.35 -6.84 6.40
N ASN A 69 5.37 -6.02 6.17
CA ASN A 69 6.33 -5.66 7.21
C ASN A 69 5.66 -4.95 8.39
N CYS A 70 4.73 -4.03 8.11
CA CYS A 70 3.93 -3.36 9.16
C CYS A 70 3.04 -4.35 9.90
N GLN A 71 2.36 -5.26 9.18
CA GLN A 71 1.56 -6.33 9.76
C GLN A 71 2.38 -7.23 10.68
N ASP A 72 3.54 -7.67 10.22
CA ASP A 72 4.45 -8.53 11.00
C ASP A 72 4.99 -7.81 12.25
N ALA A 73 5.08 -6.48 12.21
CA ALA A 73 5.41 -5.65 13.35
C ALA A 73 4.22 -5.35 14.28
N GLY A 74 3.03 -5.90 14.00
CA GLY A 74 1.83 -5.78 14.84
C GLY A 74 0.94 -4.58 14.55
N ALA A 75 1.18 -3.83 13.47
CA ALA A 75 0.31 -2.75 13.04
C ALA A 75 -1.08 -3.28 12.62
N ILE A 76 -2.10 -2.43 12.75
CA ILE A 76 -3.49 -2.76 12.42
C ILE A 76 -3.93 -2.19 11.07
N GLY A 77 -3.12 -1.35 10.43
CA GLY A 77 -3.38 -0.80 9.11
C GLY A 77 -2.20 -0.01 8.58
N VAL A 78 -2.27 0.32 7.27
CA VAL A 78 -1.21 1.06 6.58
C VAL A 78 -1.81 2.16 5.71
N ILE A 79 -1.27 3.36 5.78
CA ILE A 79 -1.48 4.44 4.83
C ILE A 79 -0.24 4.53 3.94
N LEU A 80 -0.44 4.56 2.62
CA LEU A 80 0.62 4.71 1.63
C LEU A 80 0.49 6.05 0.92
N PHE A 81 1.58 6.78 0.77
CA PHE A 81 1.58 8.06 0.08
C PHE A 81 2.82 8.26 -0.79
N SER A 82 2.70 9.13 -1.80
CA SER A 82 3.82 9.55 -2.65
C SER A 82 4.47 10.79 -2.07
N ASP A 83 5.73 10.69 -1.64
CA ASP A 83 6.44 11.84 -1.08
C ASP A 83 7.01 12.71 -2.20
N PRO A 84 6.69 14.02 -2.25
CA PRO A 84 7.28 14.93 -3.23
C PRO A 84 8.81 14.93 -3.24
N GLY A 85 9.44 14.69 -2.09
CA GLY A 85 10.90 14.55 -2.00
C GLY A 85 11.49 13.42 -2.85
N ASP A 86 10.68 12.42 -3.21
CA ASP A 86 11.11 11.30 -4.06
C ASP A 86 10.73 11.49 -5.54
N ILE A 87 9.69 12.26 -5.86
CA ILE A 87 9.09 12.29 -7.20
C ILE A 87 9.04 13.68 -7.85
N ALA A 88 9.12 14.77 -7.07
CA ALA A 88 9.13 16.14 -7.56
C ALA A 88 10.56 16.65 -7.79
N LEU A 89 11.30 16.02 -8.70
CA LEU A 89 12.73 16.30 -8.92
C LEU A 89 13.02 17.76 -9.36
N LEU A 90 12.05 18.43 -9.95
CA LEU A 90 12.13 19.81 -10.41
C LEU A 90 11.39 20.79 -9.48
N GLY A 91 10.89 20.31 -8.34
CA GLY A 91 10.08 21.10 -7.41
C GLY A 91 8.59 20.86 -7.56
N THR A 92 7.81 21.50 -6.69
CA THR A 92 6.34 21.31 -6.57
C THR A 92 5.53 22.49 -7.10
N GLU A 93 6.19 23.47 -7.71
CA GLU A 93 5.54 24.64 -8.28
C GLU A 93 4.60 24.26 -9.43
N PRO A 94 3.55 25.04 -9.73
CA PRO A 94 2.54 24.70 -10.73
C PRO A 94 3.11 24.33 -12.11
N GLU A 95 4.19 24.97 -12.54
CA GLU A 95 4.87 24.67 -13.81
C GLU A 95 5.61 23.32 -13.80
N ASN A 96 5.88 22.77 -12.63
CA ASN A 96 6.58 21.51 -12.45
C ASN A 96 5.64 20.32 -12.20
N VAL A 97 4.34 20.51 -12.37
CA VAL A 97 3.33 19.47 -12.20
C VAL A 97 2.94 18.89 -13.55
N TYR A 98 2.47 17.65 -13.57
CA TYR A 98 1.92 17.01 -14.78
C TYR A 98 0.89 17.92 -15.49
N PRO A 99 0.95 18.06 -16.83
CA PRO A 99 1.72 17.26 -17.77
C PRO A 99 3.16 17.76 -18.05
N ASN A 100 3.59 18.85 -17.45
CA ASN A 100 4.90 19.45 -17.73
C ASN A 100 6.04 18.55 -17.20
N THR A 101 5.81 17.83 -16.10
CA THR A 101 6.72 16.85 -15.52
C THR A 101 5.96 15.57 -15.16
N ILE A 102 6.65 14.58 -14.60
CA ILE A 102 6.04 13.34 -14.09
C ILE A 102 5.41 13.51 -12.70
N PHE A 103 5.63 14.64 -12.03
CA PHE A 103 5.07 14.89 -10.71
C PHE A 103 3.56 15.14 -10.82
N LEU A 104 2.77 14.32 -10.15
CA LEU A 104 1.32 14.49 -10.06
C LEU A 104 0.97 15.56 -9.02
N PRO A 105 -0.16 16.28 -9.20
CA PRO A 105 -0.67 17.19 -8.16
C PRO A 105 -0.95 16.42 -6.86
N GLY A 106 -1.09 17.15 -5.74
CA GLY A 106 -1.37 16.57 -4.42
C GLY A 106 -2.63 15.70 -4.34
N SER A 107 -3.54 15.80 -5.32
CA SER A 107 -4.69 14.90 -5.47
C SER A 107 -4.35 13.59 -6.20
N GLY A 108 -3.15 13.49 -6.79
CA GLY A 108 -2.71 12.30 -7.52
C GLY A 108 -2.41 11.13 -6.59
N ILE A 109 -3.05 9.98 -6.83
CA ILE A 109 -2.95 8.81 -5.95
C ILE A 109 -2.41 7.63 -6.73
N GLN A 110 -1.38 6.96 -6.19
CA GLN A 110 -0.91 5.70 -6.73
C GLN A 110 -1.75 4.54 -6.20
N ARG A 111 -2.48 3.87 -7.08
CA ARG A 111 -3.22 2.64 -6.79
C ARG A 111 -2.35 1.41 -7.04
N GLY A 112 -2.80 0.24 -6.61
CA GLY A 112 -2.18 -1.04 -6.96
C GLY A 112 -2.42 -2.14 -5.96
N GLY A 113 -2.11 -3.37 -6.36
CA GLY A 113 -2.25 -4.54 -5.51
C GLY A 113 -1.18 -4.61 -4.42
N THR A 114 -1.54 -5.19 -3.28
CA THR A 114 -0.68 -5.42 -2.12
C THR A 114 -0.47 -6.91 -1.82
N GLY A 115 -1.08 -7.79 -2.59
CA GLY A 115 -0.82 -9.22 -2.48
C GLY A 115 0.65 -9.53 -2.78
N ILE A 116 1.23 -10.43 -1.99
CA ILE A 116 2.61 -10.91 -2.19
C ILE A 116 2.53 -12.22 -2.96
N PRO A 117 2.98 -12.26 -4.22
CA PRO A 117 2.94 -13.49 -5.00
C PRO A 117 3.96 -14.48 -4.42
N LEU A 118 3.46 -15.48 -3.71
CA LEU A 118 4.29 -16.62 -3.27
C LEU A 118 4.61 -17.55 -4.44
N GLN A 119 3.74 -17.55 -5.45
CA GLN A 119 3.88 -18.30 -6.70
C GLN A 119 3.43 -17.43 -7.87
N LYS A 120 3.78 -17.84 -9.09
CA LYS A 120 3.27 -17.20 -10.31
C LYS A 120 1.75 -17.39 -10.42
N GLY A 121 1.06 -16.45 -11.06
CA GLY A 121 -0.37 -16.50 -11.28
C GLY A 121 -1.16 -15.63 -10.30
N ASP A 122 -2.47 -15.79 -10.35
CA ASP A 122 -3.43 -15.10 -9.49
C ASP A 122 -3.38 -15.70 -8.07
N PRO A 123 -3.59 -14.92 -7.01
CA PRO A 123 -3.66 -15.45 -5.63
C PRO A 123 -4.60 -16.63 -5.45
N MET A 124 -5.75 -16.65 -6.16
CA MET A 124 -6.72 -17.74 -6.09
C MET A 124 -6.38 -18.96 -6.96
N SER A 125 -5.47 -18.82 -7.90
CA SER A 125 -4.99 -19.92 -8.76
C SER A 125 -3.46 -19.97 -8.81
N PRO A 126 -2.80 -20.16 -7.64
CA PRO A 126 -1.35 -20.02 -7.54
C PRO A 126 -0.64 -21.03 -8.45
N GLY A 127 0.30 -20.52 -9.26
CA GLY A 127 1.06 -21.33 -10.23
C GLY A 127 0.36 -21.51 -11.58
N TRP A 128 -0.89 -21.10 -11.76
CA TRP A 128 -1.67 -21.33 -12.97
C TRP A 128 -2.29 -20.05 -13.53
N PRO A 129 -2.53 -19.97 -14.85
CA PRO A 129 -3.32 -18.88 -15.42
C PRO A 129 -4.76 -18.93 -14.89
N SER A 130 -5.34 -17.77 -14.54
CA SER A 130 -6.72 -17.65 -14.07
C SER A 130 -7.73 -17.68 -15.24
N VAL A 131 -7.73 -18.77 -16.01
CA VAL A 131 -8.67 -18.99 -17.11
C VAL A 131 -10.04 -19.46 -16.61
N LYS A 132 -11.07 -19.45 -17.48
CA LYS A 132 -12.46 -19.73 -17.11
C LYS A 132 -12.67 -21.00 -16.27
N ASN A 133 -11.93 -22.07 -16.55
CA ASN A 133 -12.07 -23.37 -15.88
C ASN A 133 -10.90 -23.69 -14.93
N ALA A 134 -10.09 -22.70 -14.56
CA ALA A 134 -9.01 -22.92 -13.59
C ALA A 134 -9.57 -23.28 -12.22
N TYR A 135 -8.93 -24.23 -11.55
CA TYR A 135 -9.18 -24.47 -10.14
C TYR A 135 -8.86 -23.20 -9.34
N ARG A 136 -9.73 -22.84 -8.42
CA ARG A 136 -9.53 -21.70 -7.53
C ARG A 136 -9.60 -22.12 -6.09
N LEU A 137 -8.68 -21.59 -5.31
CA LEU A 137 -8.68 -21.75 -3.86
C LEU A 137 -9.89 -21.06 -3.24
N SER A 138 -10.38 -21.59 -2.14
CA SER A 138 -11.39 -20.93 -1.33
C SER A 138 -10.79 -19.69 -0.61
N PRO A 139 -11.63 -18.72 -0.19
CA PRO A 139 -11.16 -17.62 0.64
C PRO A 139 -10.49 -18.04 1.96
N GLU A 140 -10.90 -19.20 2.50
CA GLU A 140 -10.27 -19.78 3.69
C GLU A 140 -8.85 -20.28 3.40
N ASP A 141 -8.67 -21.05 2.33
CA ASP A 141 -7.34 -21.54 1.91
C ASP A 141 -6.36 -20.39 1.65
N LEU A 142 -6.86 -19.26 1.09
CA LEU A 142 -6.06 -18.07 0.83
C LEU A 142 -5.50 -17.41 2.09
N LYS A 143 -6.26 -17.42 3.20
CA LYS A 143 -5.81 -16.84 4.47
C LYS A 143 -4.58 -17.55 5.03
N ASP A 144 -4.50 -18.86 4.82
CA ASP A 144 -3.42 -19.70 5.34
C ASP A 144 -2.14 -19.62 4.50
N LEU A 145 -2.27 -19.32 3.21
CA LEU A 145 -1.12 -19.16 2.31
C LEU A 145 -0.25 -17.93 2.62
N GLY A 146 -0.78 -16.93 3.32
CA GLY A 146 -0.02 -15.72 3.65
C GLY A 146 0.33 -14.82 2.47
N SER A 147 -0.27 -15.06 1.30
CA SER A 147 -0.09 -14.25 0.08
C SER A 147 -0.87 -12.95 0.10
N LEU A 148 -1.92 -12.88 0.91
CA LEU A 148 -2.76 -11.70 1.05
C LEU A 148 -2.50 -10.98 2.39
N PRO A 149 -2.57 -9.65 2.41
CA PRO A 149 -2.50 -8.89 3.66
C PRO A 149 -3.69 -9.19 4.56
N LYS A 150 -3.45 -9.19 5.87
CA LYS A 150 -4.47 -9.38 6.91
C LYS A 150 -4.94 -8.06 7.53
N ILE A 151 -4.30 -6.95 7.17
CA ILE A 151 -4.62 -5.60 7.63
C ILE A 151 -5.01 -4.72 6.45
N PRO A 152 -5.89 -3.73 6.62
CA PRO A 152 -6.25 -2.80 5.55
C PRO A 152 -5.08 -1.92 5.15
N ALA A 153 -5.05 -1.51 3.88
CA ALA A 153 -4.14 -0.50 3.39
C ALA A 153 -4.89 0.48 2.48
N GLN A 154 -4.58 1.77 2.64
CA GLN A 154 -5.20 2.88 1.92
C GLN A 154 -4.13 3.77 1.30
N PRO A 155 -4.13 4.00 -0.03
CA PRO A 155 -3.29 5.02 -0.63
C PRO A 155 -3.94 6.40 -0.49
N ILE A 156 -3.11 7.41 -0.33
CA ILE A 156 -3.49 8.84 -0.34
C ILE A 156 -2.58 9.63 -1.27
N GLY A 157 -2.99 10.84 -1.65
CA GLY A 157 -2.18 11.82 -2.38
C GLY A 157 -1.27 12.64 -1.48
#